data_a2e78693b45e44351531b0a14ac7d70d
#
_entry.id   a2e78693b45e44351531b0a14ac7d70d
#
_cell.length_a   1.000
_cell.length_b   1.000
_cell.length_c   1.000
_cell.angle_alpha   90.00
_cell.angle_beta   90.00
_cell.angle_gamma   90.00
#
_symmetry.space_group_name_H-M   'P 1'
#
loop_
_entity.id
_entity.type
_entity.pdbx_description
1 polymer ?
#
loop_
_entity_poly.entity_id
_entity_poly.type
_entity_poly.pdbx_seq_one_letter_code
_entity_poly.pdbx_strand_id
1 'polypeptide(L)'
;MDAHLVHRSEDGKLLVLAVQFQLGDQPNPVIQAMLDRIPSEKGAEFKVSAVMVNPIDLLPKHTSYYTYSGSLTTPPCSEGVTWIEFKERVSMTQQQLDAMQRFYHGNQRPVQALNGREIWEVE
;
A
#
# COMPACT_ATOMS: atom_id res chain seq x y z
N MET A 1 7.23 -3.43 4.22
CA MET A 1 5.78 -3.50 3.92
C MET A 1 5.40 -2.23 3.17
N ASP A 2 4.42 -2.31 2.29
CA ASP A 2 3.86 -1.18 1.58
C ASP A 2 2.32 -1.27 1.57
N ALA A 3 1.68 -0.13 1.41
CA ALA A 3 0.24 -0.03 1.19
C ALA A 3 0.00 0.51 -0.22
N HIS A 4 -0.88 -0.14 -0.95
CA HIS A 4 -1.29 0.26 -2.29
C HIS A 4 -2.71 0.78 -2.28
N LEU A 5 -2.90 2.05 -2.60
CA LEU A 5 -4.20 2.68 -2.77
C LEU A 5 -4.53 2.65 -4.26
N VAL A 6 -5.35 1.69 -4.65
CA VAL A 6 -5.68 1.45 -6.06
C VAL A 6 -6.86 2.29 -6.48
N HIS A 7 -6.69 3.06 -7.55
CA HIS A 7 -7.71 3.90 -8.15
C HIS A 7 -8.01 3.43 -9.57
N ARG A 8 -9.27 3.48 -9.94
CA ARG A 8 -9.74 3.18 -11.28
C ARG A 8 -10.61 4.32 -11.80
N SER A 9 -10.28 4.83 -12.99
CA SER A 9 -11.09 5.81 -13.69
C SER A 9 -12.30 5.17 -14.37
N GLU A 10 -13.24 5.98 -14.81
CA GLU A 10 -14.43 5.52 -15.53
C GLU A 10 -14.09 4.80 -16.85
N ASP A 11 -13.02 5.26 -17.53
CA ASP A 11 -12.50 4.63 -18.76
C ASP A 11 -11.58 3.42 -18.48
N GLY A 12 -11.50 2.98 -17.22
CA GLY A 12 -10.83 1.74 -16.81
C GLY A 12 -9.32 1.85 -16.58
N LYS A 13 -8.72 3.04 -16.67
CA LYS A 13 -7.30 3.24 -16.36
C LYS A 13 -7.03 3.06 -14.87
N LEU A 14 -5.88 2.50 -14.54
CA LEU A 14 -5.45 2.24 -13.17
C LEU A 14 -4.33 3.19 -12.75
N LEU A 15 -4.46 3.71 -11.54
CA LEU A 15 -3.42 4.45 -10.84
C LEU A 15 -3.27 3.88 -9.44
N VAL A 16 -2.05 3.66 -9.00
CA VAL A 16 -1.73 3.17 -7.66
C VAL A 16 -0.85 4.16 -6.94
N LEU A 17 -1.29 4.60 -5.76
CA LEU A 17 -0.44 5.30 -4.81
C LEU A 17 0.22 4.27 -3.91
N ALA A 18 1.54 4.25 -3.86
CA ALA A 18 2.33 3.36 -3.02
C ALA A 18 2.93 4.11 -1.84
N VAL A 19 2.61 3.66 -0.64
CA VAL A 19 3.17 4.18 0.62
C VAL A 19 4.04 3.10 1.23
N GLN A 20 5.33 3.37 1.34
CA GLN A 20 6.27 2.45 1.97
C GLN A 20 6.32 2.67 3.48
N PHE A 21 6.37 1.58 4.24
CA PHE A 21 6.55 1.62 5.69
C PHE A 21 7.98 1.28 6.08
N GLN A 22 8.47 2.01 7.08
CA GLN A 22 9.71 1.71 7.78
C GLN A 22 9.42 1.38 9.25
N LEU A 23 10.30 0.61 9.86
CA LEU A 23 10.21 0.34 11.30
C LEU A 23 10.61 1.57 12.10
N GLY A 24 9.85 1.85 13.13
CA GLY A 24 10.05 2.93 14.08
C GLY A 24 9.41 2.61 15.42
N ASP A 25 9.57 3.51 16.37
CA ASP A 25 9.12 3.31 17.76
C ASP A 25 7.66 3.73 17.99
N GLN A 26 7.10 4.47 17.04
CA GLN A 26 5.73 4.96 17.15
C GLN A 26 4.77 4.12 16.30
N PRO A 27 3.66 3.66 16.87
CA PRO A 27 2.66 2.91 16.13
C PRO A 27 1.97 3.82 15.10
N ASN A 28 1.69 3.26 13.94
CA ASN A 28 0.86 3.90 12.93
C ASN A 28 -0.61 3.79 13.34
N PRO A 29 -1.34 4.90 13.54
CA PRO A 29 -2.71 4.85 14.03
C PRO A 29 -3.69 4.23 13.03
N VAL A 30 -3.45 4.39 11.73
CA VAL A 30 -4.31 3.81 10.69
C VAL A 30 -4.12 2.29 10.64
N ILE A 31 -2.87 1.83 10.65
CA ILE A 31 -2.56 0.39 10.73
C ILE A 31 -3.15 -0.21 12.00
N GLN A 32 -3.03 0.48 13.14
CA GLN A 32 -3.61 0.00 14.39
C GLN A 32 -5.13 -0.11 14.31
N ALA A 33 -5.79 0.92 13.79
CA ALA A 33 -7.24 0.90 13.61
C ALA A 33 -7.72 -0.23 12.69
N MET A 34 -6.92 -0.63 11.72
CA MET A 34 -7.20 -1.79 10.87
C MET A 34 -6.99 -3.09 11.64
N LEU A 35 -5.84 -3.24 12.31
CA LEU A 35 -5.49 -4.45 13.08
C LEU A 35 -6.51 -4.76 14.17
N ASP A 36 -7.00 -3.75 14.87
CA ASP A 36 -8.01 -3.90 15.93
C ASP A 36 -9.34 -4.47 15.42
N ARG A 37 -9.53 -4.54 14.11
CA ARG A 37 -10.79 -4.94 13.45
C ARG A 37 -10.64 -6.09 12.46
N ILE A 38 -9.44 -6.55 12.22
CA ILE A 38 -9.23 -7.74 11.38
C ILE A 38 -9.77 -8.95 12.12
N PRO A 39 -10.68 -9.74 11.50
CA PRO A 39 -11.15 -10.99 12.09
C PRO A 39 -9.99 -11.94 12.39
N SER A 40 -10.08 -12.67 13.49
CA SER A 40 -9.09 -13.70 13.85
C SER A 40 -9.13 -14.92 12.93
N GLU A 41 -10.26 -15.13 12.25
CA GLU A 41 -10.46 -16.26 11.35
C GLU A 41 -10.39 -15.81 9.88
N LYS A 42 -9.65 -16.57 9.07
CA LYS A 42 -9.53 -16.31 7.63
C LYS A 42 -10.89 -16.50 6.94
N GLY A 43 -11.30 -15.48 6.19
CA GLY A 43 -12.57 -15.47 5.47
C GLY A 43 -13.77 -14.99 6.28
N ALA A 44 -13.59 -14.66 7.56
CA ALA A 44 -14.63 -14.01 8.34
C ALA A 44 -14.83 -12.56 7.90
N GLU A 45 -16.09 -12.12 7.80
CA GLU A 45 -16.44 -10.73 7.50
C GLU A 45 -17.07 -10.07 8.72
N PHE A 46 -16.56 -8.91 9.09
CA PHE A 46 -17.18 -8.04 10.09
C PHE A 46 -17.64 -6.75 9.44
N LYS A 47 -18.91 -6.42 9.62
CA LYS A 47 -19.41 -5.09 9.30
C LYS A 47 -19.33 -4.21 10.53
N VAL A 48 -18.39 -3.28 10.55
CA VAL A 48 -18.25 -2.29 11.63
C VAL A 48 -18.90 -1.00 11.17
N SER A 49 -20.06 -0.69 11.70
CA SER A 49 -20.87 0.47 11.27
C SER A 49 -20.37 1.84 11.76
N ALA A 50 -19.36 1.88 12.63
CA ALA A 50 -18.99 3.12 13.35
C ALA A 50 -17.54 3.58 13.17
N VAL A 51 -16.73 2.93 12.32
CA VAL A 51 -15.34 3.34 12.11
C VAL A 51 -15.05 3.49 10.64
N MET A 52 -14.70 4.70 10.25
CA MET A 52 -14.16 5.00 8.94
C MET A 52 -12.64 5.10 9.05
N VAL A 53 -11.93 4.29 8.28
CA VAL A 53 -10.50 4.49 8.02
C VAL A 53 -10.39 5.38 6.80
N ASN A 54 -9.80 6.56 6.97
CA ASN A 54 -9.55 7.43 5.83
C ASN A 54 -8.17 7.09 5.24
N PRO A 55 -8.09 6.58 4.01
CA PRO A 55 -6.81 6.22 3.40
C PRO A 55 -5.84 7.39 3.26
N ILE A 56 -6.32 8.62 3.26
CA ILE A 56 -5.46 9.81 3.18
C ILE A 56 -4.53 9.93 4.41
N ASP A 57 -4.96 9.38 5.55
CA ASP A 57 -4.17 9.40 6.78
C ASP A 57 -2.97 8.42 6.74
N LEU A 58 -2.88 7.58 5.68
CA LEU A 58 -1.70 6.76 5.40
C LEU A 58 -0.63 7.51 4.62
N LEU A 59 -0.96 8.64 4.00
CA LEU A 59 -0.01 9.37 3.16
C LEU A 59 1.10 9.99 4.01
N PRO A 60 2.33 10.07 3.50
CA PRO A 60 3.41 10.77 4.17
C PRO A 60 3.15 12.29 4.19
N LYS A 61 3.88 13.00 5.06
CA LYS A 61 3.76 14.45 5.18
C LYS A 61 4.31 15.19 3.96
N HIS A 62 5.42 14.69 3.41
CA HIS A 62 6.00 15.18 2.18
C HIS A 62 5.58 14.28 1.03
N THR A 63 4.99 14.87 0.02
CA THR A 63 4.35 14.15 -1.08
C THR A 63 5.18 14.11 -2.34
N SER A 64 6.50 14.32 -2.25
CA SER A 64 7.41 14.06 -3.35
C SER A 64 7.41 12.56 -3.69
N TYR A 65 7.46 12.23 -4.98
CA TYR A 65 7.25 10.87 -5.44
C TYR A 65 8.02 10.52 -6.70
N TYR A 66 8.14 9.22 -6.95
CA TYR A 66 8.49 8.68 -8.26
C TYR A 66 7.22 8.26 -8.99
N THR A 67 7.19 8.49 -10.31
CA THR A 67 6.10 8.00 -11.16
C THR A 67 6.64 7.24 -12.36
N TYR A 68 5.97 6.16 -12.69
CA TYR A 68 6.33 5.28 -13.80
C TYR A 68 5.13 4.42 -14.25
N SER A 69 5.25 3.87 -15.46
CA SER A 69 4.30 2.87 -15.96
C SER A 69 4.71 1.48 -15.50
N GLY A 70 3.76 0.72 -14.98
CA GLY A 70 3.98 -0.61 -14.46
C GLY A 70 2.77 -1.54 -14.61
N SER A 71 2.68 -2.46 -13.69
CA SER A 71 1.63 -3.49 -13.66
C SER A 71 1.00 -3.62 -12.29
N LEU A 72 -0.08 -4.37 -12.19
CA LEU A 72 -0.54 -4.90 -10.91
C LEU A 72 0.52 -5.87 -10.33
N THR A 73 0.57 -5.96 -9.01
CA THR A 73 1.52 -6.83 -8.28
C THR A 73 0.94 -8.20 -7.94
N THR A 74 -0.34 -8.41 -8.26
CA THR A 74 -1.03 -9.69 -8.10
C THR A 74 -1.46 -10.25 -9.46
N PRO A 75 -1.50 -11.57 -9.65
CA PRO A 75 -1.95 -12.18 -10.90
C PRO A 75 -3.33 -11.65 -11.34
N PRO A 76 -3.51 -11.36 -12.62
CA PRO A 76 -2.66 -11.67 -13.79
C PRO A 76 -1.53 -10.67 -14.08
N CYS A 77 -1.20 -9.77 -13.15
CA CYS A 77 -0.15 -8.75 -13.29
C CYS A 77 -0.34 -7.84 -14.51
N SER A 78 -1.59 -7.45 -14.75
CA SER A 78 -1.97 -6.61 -15.89
C SER A 78 -1.15 -5.32 -15.95
N GLU A 79 -0.66 -4.99 -17.13
CA GLU A 79 0.11 -3.77 -17.41
C GLU A 79 -0.81 -2.54 -17.60
N GLY A 80 -0.21 -1.37 -17.83
CA GLY A 80 -0.95 -0.11 -18.03
C GLY A 80 -1.36 0.56 -16.73
N VAL A 81 -0.68 0.26 -15.64
CA VAL A 81 -0.88 0.89 -14.35
C VAL A 81 0.08 2.07 -14.18
N THR A 82 -0.44 3.24 -13.87
CA THR A 82 0.39 4.38 -13.44
C THR A 82 0.69 4.24 -11.95
N TRP A 83 1.98 4.22 -11.62
CA TRP A 83 2.45 4.18 -10.25
C TRP A 83 2.88 5.57 -9.78
N ILE A 84 2.50 5.90 -8.56
CA ILE A 84 3.00 7.04 -7.79
C ILE A 84 3.53 6.46 -6.49
N GLU A 85 4.84 6.43 -6.34
CA GLU A 85 5.53 5.88 -5.18
C GLU A 85 6.12 7.02 -4.36
N PHE A 86 5.59 7.26 -3.17
CA PHE A 86 6.08 8.32 -2.30
C PHE A 86 7.50 8.05 -1.81
N LYS A 87 8.34 9.08 -1.83
CA LYS A 87 9.76 8.99 -1.41
C LYS A 87 9.87 8.90 0.11
N GLU A 88 9.03 9.62 0.83
CA GLU A 88 8.99 9.58 2.29
C GLU A 88 8.31 8.30 2.78
N ARG A 89 8.97 7.59 3.70
CA ARG A 89 8.43 6.39 4.33
C ARG A 89 7.66 6.74 5.58
N VAL A 90 6.58 6.04 5.83
CA VAL A 90 5.73 6.19 7.01
C VAL A 90 6.14 5.17 8.06
N SER A 91 6.21 5.59 9.32
CA SER A 91 6.61 4.69 10.42
C SER A 91 5.51 3.72 10.82
N MET A 92 5.90 2.52 11.18
CA MET A 92 5.10 1.52 11.89
C MET A 92 5.98 0.74 12.86
N THR A 93 5.39 0.14 13.88
CA THR A 93 6.15 -0.68 14.84
C THR A 93 6.37 -2.11 14.33
N GLN A 94 7.39 -2.79 14.90
CA GLN A 94 7.61 -4.22 14.64
C GLN A 94 6.39 -5.05 15.02
N GLN A 95 5.74 -4.72 16.13
CA GLN A 95 4.53 -5.42 16.59
C GLN A 95 3.39 -5.34 15.57
N GLN A 96 3.20 -4.18 14.94
CA GLN A 96 2.19 -4.01 13.88
C GLN A 96 2.56 -4.81 12.63
N LEU A 97 3.83 -4.81 12.24
CA LEU A 97 4.32 -5.61 11.13
C LEU A 97 4.09 -7.11 11.37
N ASP A 98 4.45 -7.60 12.55
CA ASP A 98 4.27 -9.01 12.93
C ASP A 98 2.79 -9.41 12.92
N ALA A 99 1.92 -8.51 13.40
CA ALA A 99 0.47 -8.73 13.38
C ALA A 99 -0.08 -8.83 11.94
N MET A 100 0.38 -7.98 11.02
CA MET A 100 0.00 -8.06 9.60
C MET A 100 0.54 -9.33 8.94
N GLN A 101 1.76 -9.74 9.26
CA GLN A 101 2.40 -10.94 8.70
C GLN A 101 1.73 -12.25 9.11
N ARG A 102 0.91 -12.26 10.15
CA ARG A 102 0.07 -13.44 10.50
C ARG A 102 -0.93 -13.80 9.40
N PHE A 103 -1.34 -12.83 8.60
CA PHE A 103 -2.32 -13.02 7.53
C PHE A 103 -1.66 -13.25 6.17
N TYR A 104 -0.49 -12.67 5.93
CA TYR A 104 0.18 -12.67 4.64
C TYR A 104 1.67 -12.92 4.78
N HIS A 105 2.17 -13.95 4.12
CA HIS A 105 3.59 -14.27 4.02
C HIS A 105 4.02 -14.30 2.56
N GLY A 106 5.12 -13.62 2.24
CA GLY A 106 5.78 -13.74 0.94
C GLY A 106 4.89 -13.38 -0.25
N ASN A 107 3.99 -12.39 -0.08
CA ASN A 107 3.04 -11.98 -1.11
C ASN A 107 3.57 -10.88 -2.04
N GLN A 108 4.84 -10.47 -1.86
CA GLN A 108 5.47 -9.49 -2.74
C GLN A 108 5.87 -10.12 -4.08
N ARG A 109 5.50 -9.47 -5.18
CA ARG A 109 5.97 -9.83 -6.51
C ARG A 109 7.48 -9.53 -6.61
N PRO A 110 8.30 -10.41 -7.22
CA PRO A 110 9.69 -10.10 -7.50
C PRO A 110 9.84 -8.83 -8.33
N VAL A 111 10.90 -8.09 -8.07
CA VAL A 111 11.22 -6.86 -8.83
C VAL A 111 11.41 -7.21 -10.30
N GLN A 112 10.77 -6.43 -11.16
CA GLN A 112 10.85 -6.59 -12.61
C GLN A 112 11.87 -5.61 -13.20
N ALA A 113 12.58 -6.03 -14.25
CA ALA A 113 13.48 -5.15 -14.98
C ALA A 113 12.74 -3.94 -15.56
N LEU A 114 13.43 -2.81 -15.68
CA LEU A 114 12.86 -1.59 -16.25
C LEU A 114 12.45 -1.75 -17.72
N ASN A 115 13.20 -2.54 -18.51
CA ASN A 115 12.92 -2.79 -19.93
C ASN A 115 12.68 -1.50 -20.73
N GLY A 116 13.49 -0.47 -20.47
CA GLY A 116 13.40 0.83 -21.13
C GLY A 116 12.31 1.76 -20.60
N ARG A 117 11.61 1.39 -19.54
CA ARG A 117 10.65 2.30 -18.88
C ARG A 117 11.39 3.43 -18.19
N GLU A 118 10.85 4.63 -18.31
CA GLU A 118 11.34 5.81 -17.62
C GLU A 118 10.70 5.92 -16.23
N ILE A 119 11.49 6.38 -15.27
CA ILE A 119 11.03 6.75 -13.93
C ILE A 119 11.25 8.25 -13.80
N TRP A 120 10.18 8.96 -13.51
CA TRP A 120 10.20 10.39 -13.29
C TRP A 120 10.15 10.68 -11.79
N GLU A 121 10.95 11.64 -11.38
CA GLU A 121 10.96 12.18 -10.02
C GLU A 121 10.21 13.49 -9.99
N VAL A 122 9.31 13.62 -9.02
CA VAL A 122 8.51 14.83 -8.79
C VAL A 122 8.71 15.28 -7.34
N GLU A 123 9.07 16.54 -7.18
CA GLU A 123 9.28 17.18 -5.87
C GLU A 123 7.96 17.72 -5.31
#